data_76d7767f0d9951dc8c4659e75baf58af
#
_entry.id   76d7767f0d9951dc8c4659e75baf58af
#
_cell.length_a   1.000
_cell.length_b   1.000
_cell.length_c   1.000
_cell.angle_alpha   90.00
_cell.angle_beta   90.00
_cell.angle_gamma   90.00
#
_symmetry.space_group_name_H-M   'P 1'
#
loop_
_entity.id
_entity.type
_entity.pdbx_description
1 polymer ?
#
loop_
_entity_poly.entity_id
_entity_poly.type
_entity_poly.pdbx_seq_one_letter_code
_entity_poly.pdbx_strand_id
1 'polypeptide(L)' 'MIMKKKSKKQMDHFRKELDFYASEGIPLWLNGLPSTPKEIEKAHKVAEDVTYMRDYVRDSSGRLTRLEFDSVKDI' A
#
# COMPACT_ATOMS: atom_id res chain seq x y z
N MET A 1 18.95 20.34 1.89
CA MET A 1 18.63 19.17 1.05
C MET A 1 17.39 18.44 1.57
N ILE A 2 16.48 18.15 0.70
CA ILE A 2 15.24 17.53 1.08
C ILE A 2 15.33 16.02 0.87
N MET A 3 15.04 15.29 1.92
CA MET A 3 15.00 13.84 1.84
C MET A 3 13.66 13.39 1.33
N LYS A 4 13.68 12.58 0.31
CA LYS A 4 12.45 12.03 -0.26
C LYS A 4 12.07 10.69 0.33
N LYS A 5 13.02 10.04 0.96
CA LYS A 5 12.74 8.74 1.56
C LYS A 5 11.83 8.87 2.75
N LYS A 6 10.92 7.92 2.88
CA LYS A 6 10.10 7.83 4.06
C LYS A 6 10.96 7.38 5.23
N SER A 7 10.64 7.86 6.41
CA SER A 7 11.39 7.47 7.59
C SER A 7 11.14 6.00 7.90
N LYS A 8 12.09 5.39 8.60
CA LYS A 8 11.93 4.00 9.01
C LYS A 8 10.67 3.83 9.86
N LYS A 9 10.40 4.78 10.73
CA LYS A 9 9.22 4.72 11.59
C LYS A 9 7.93 4.72 10.77
N GLN A 10 7.87 5.57 9.75
CA GLN A 10 6.69 5.60 8.88
C GLN A 10 6.51 4.28 8.16
N MET A 11 7.61 3.69 7.69
CA MET A 11 7.52 2.42 6.99
C MET A 11 7.13 1.29 7.93
N ASP A 12 7.57 1.34 9.19
CA ASP A 12 7.17 0.33 10.16
C ASP A 12 5.67 0.38 10.41
N HIS A 13 5.10 1.57 10.54
CA HIS A 13 3.66 1.73 10.70
C HIS A 13 2.91 1.22 9.48
N PHE A 14 3.40 1.57 8.31
CA PHE A 14 2.80 1.14 7.07
C PHE A 14 2.81 -0.38 6.95
N ARG A 15 3.96 -1.00 7.26
CA ARG A 15 4.07 -2.45 7.19
C ARG A 15 3.11 -3.13 8.18
N LYS A 16 2.98 -2.56 9.38
CA LYS A 16 2.06 -3.12 10.36
C LYS A 16 0.63 -3.04 9.88
N GLU A 17 0.28 -1.94 9.23
CA GLU A 17 -1.06 -1.79 8.67
C GLU A 17 -1.32 -2.86 7.61
N LEU A 18 -0.35 -3.08 6.72
CA LEU A 18 -0.49 -4.09 5.69
C LEU A 18 -0.61 -5.49 6.29
N ASP A 19 0.22 -5.76 7.29
CA ASP A 19 0.16 -7.06 7.96
C ASP A 19 -1.18 -7.28 8.64
N PHE A 20 -1.76 -6.22 9.20
CA PHE A 20 -3.08 -6.32 9.82
C PHE A 20 -4.13 -6.73 8.79
N TYR A 21 -4.16 -6.07 7.64
CA TYR A 21 -5.13 -6.42 6.62
C TYR A 21 -4.93 -7.84 6.13
N ALA A 22 -3.68 -8.23 5.94
CA ALA A 22 -3.39 -9.59 5.49
C ALA A 22 -3.85 -10.61 6.51
N SER A 23 -3.66 -10.32 7.80
CA SER A 23 -4.09 -11.24 8.86
C SER A 23 -5.59 -11.35 8.94
N GLU A 24 -6.32 -10.34 8.49
CA GLU A 24 -7.77 -10.36 8.45
C GLU A 24 -8.30 -11.04 7.18
N GLY A 25 -7.41 -11.54 6.35
CA GLY A 25 -7.82 -12.21 5.13
C GLY A 25 -8.22 -11.26 4.02
N ILE A 26 -7.83 -9.99 4.12
CA ILE A 26 -8.17 -9.00 3.11
C ILE A 26 -7.10 -8.98 2.04
N PRO A 27 -7.44 -9.28 0.78
CA PRO A 27 -6.44 -9.27 -0.29
C PRO A 27 -5.84 -7.89 -0.50
N LEU A 28 -4.55 -7.88 -0.78
CA LEU A 28 -3.82 -6.66 -1.11
C LEU A 28 -3.44 -6.70 -2.58
N TRP A 29 -3.60 -5.59 -3.26
CA TRP A 29 -3.32 -5.48 -4.69
C TRP A 29 -2.39 -4.30 -4.93
N LEU A 30 -1.49 -4.47 -5.88
CA LEU A 30 -0.55 -3.43 -6.27
C LEU A 30 -0.57 -3.32 -7.78
N ASN A 31 -0.98 -2.14 -8.27
CA ASN A 31 -1.07 -1.86 -9.71
C ASN A 31 -1.86 -2.94 -10.46
N GLY A 32 -2.98 -3.35 -9.86
CA GLY A 32 -3.89 -4.28 -10.51
C GLY A 32 -3.50 -5.75 -10.39
N LEU A 33 -2.48 -6.06 -9.60
CA LEU A 33 -2.03 -7.44 -9.41
C LEU A 33 -2.04 -7.79 -7.93
N PRO A 34 -2.38 -9.03 -7.58
CA PRO A 34 -2.30 -9.45 -6.18
C PRO A 34 -0.89 -9.30 -5.67
N SER A 35 -0.77 -8.84 -4.42
CA SER A 35 0.54 -8.58 -3.85
C SER A 35 0.56 -8.96 -2.38
N THR A 36 1.67 -8.68 -1.72
CA THR A 36 1.88 -9.01 -0.32
C THR A 36 2.35 -7.78 0.43
N PRO A 37 2.21 -7.77 1.78
CA PRO A 37 2.72 -6.66 2.55
C PRO A 37 4.18 -6.36 2.27
N LYS A 38 4.99 -7.40 2.14
CA LYS A 38 6.42 -7.21 1.90
C LYS A 38 6.68 -6.52 0.57
N GLU A 39 5.96 -6.94 -0.48
CA GLU A 39 6.18 -6.38 -1.80
C GLU A 39 5.66 -4.95 -1.89
N ILE A 40 4.53 -4.68 -1.26
CA ILE A 40 3.97 -3.34 -1.26
C ILE A 40 4.89 -2.39 -0.49
N GLU A 41 5.40 -2.84 0.65
CA GLU A 41 6.35 -2.04 1.41
C GLU A 41 7.60 -1.73 0.60
N LYS A 42 8.12 -2.75 -0.08
CA LYS A 42 9.32 -2.58 -0.89
C LYS A 42 9.08 -1.59 -2.01
N ALA A 43 7.94 -1.67 -2.67
CA ALA A 43 7.61 -0.75 -3.74
C ALA A 43 7.56 0.69 -3.24
N HIS A 44 6.98 0.89 -2.07
CA HIS A 44 6.89 2.23 -1.49
C HIS A 44 8.26 2.77 -1.09
N LYS A 45 9.15 1.88 -0.63
CA LYS A 45 10.48 2.31 -0.22
C LYS A 45 11.31 2.82 -1.39
N VAL A 46 11.15 2.21 -2.56
CA VAL A 46 11.96 2.59 -3.72
C VAL A 46 11.28 3.63 -4.59
N ALA A 47 10.07 4.03 -4.24
CA ALA A 47 9.34 5.01 -5.03
C ALA A 47 9.94 6.41 -4.81
N GLU A 48 10.37 7.05 -5.89
CA GLU A 48 10.92 8.41 -5.81
C GLU A 48 10.09 9.39 -6.61
N ASP A 49 9.63 8.98 -7.78
CA ASP A 49 8.84 9.84 -8.65
C ASP A 49 7.41 9.39 -8.75
N VAL A 50 6.97 8.55 -7.81
CA VAL A 50 5.66 7.93 -7.88
C VAL A 50 4.97 8.08 -6.54
N THR A 51 3.69 8.42 -6.61
CA THR A 51 2.83 8.43 -5.45
C THR A 51 1.87 7.26 -5.57
N TYR A 52 1.59 6.60 -4.45
CA TYR A 52 0.62 5.51 -4.46
C TYR A 52 -0.69 5.98 -3.86
N MET A 53 -1.77 5.70 -4.58
CA MET A 53 -3.11 5.98 -4.10
C MET A 53 -3.72 4.70 -3.57
N ARG A 54 -4.44 4.82 -2.46
CA ARG A 54 -5.14 3.68 -1.87
C ARG A 54 -6.58 3.68 -2.32
N ASP A 55 -7.09 2.49 -2.57
CA ASP A 55 -8.50 2.32 -2.90
C ASP A 55 -9.06 1.22 -2.02
N TYR A 56 -9.97 1.60 -1.13
CA TYR A 56 -10.62 0.65 -0.23
C TYR A 56 -11.88 0.15 -0.94
N VAL A 57 -11.81 -1.06 -1.48
CA VAL A 57 -12.91 -1.63 -2.22
C VAL A 57 -13.85 -2.35 -1.26
N ARG A 58 -15.11 -1.92 -1.25
CA ARG A 58 -16.11 -2.48 -0.34
C ARG A 58 -17.27 -3.09 -1.13
N ASP A 59 -17.93 -4.06 -0.49
CA ASP A 59 -19.11 -4.66 -1.10
C ASP A 59 -20.35 -3.85 -0.74
N SER A 60 -21.51 -4.35 -1.15
CA SER A 60 -22.77 -3.63 -0.95
C SER A 60 -23.13 -3.49 0.53
N SER A 61 -22.58 -4.33 1.39
CA SER A 61 -22.83 -4.24 2.83
C SER A 61 -21.84 -3.31 3.53
N GLY A 62 -20.89 -2.75 2.79
CA GLY A 62 -19.87 -1.87 3.36
C GLY A 62 -18.65 -2.61 3.88
N ARG A 63 -18.58 -3.92 3.67
CA ARG A 63 -17.44 -4.71 4.14
C ARG A 63 -16.26 -4.54 3.19
N LEU A 64 -15.08 -4.33 3.76
CA LEU A 64 -13.87 -4.20 2.96
C LEU A 64 -13.53 -5.55 2.32
N THR A 65 -13.48 -5.58 0.99
CA THR A 65 -13.22 -6.81 0.26
C THR A 65 -11.79 -6.89 -0.25
N ARG A 66 -11.15 -5.76 -0.45
CA ARG A 66 -9.72 -5.72 -0.82
C ARG A 66 -9.21 -4.31 -0.68
N LEU A 67 -7.90 -4.20 -0.60
CA LEU A 67 -7.21 -2.92 -0.56
C LEU A 67 -6.27 -2.85 -1.75
N GLU A 68 -6.43 -1.83 -2.58
CA GLU A 68 -5.63 -1.66 -3.78
C GLU A 68 -4.71 -0.45 -3.65
N PHE A 69 -3.51 -0.62 -4.17
CA PHE A 69 -2.54 0.47 -4.27
C PHE A 69 -2.21 0.67 -5.73
N ASP A 70 -2.41 1.87 -6.22
CA ASP A 70 -2.13 2.20 -7.61
C ASP A 70 -1.12 3.32 -7.67
N SER A 71 -0.08 3.12 -8.46
CA SER A 71 0.94 4.15 -8.61
C SER A 71 0.44 5.24 -9.55
N VAL A 72 0.70 6.47 -9.15
CA VAL A 72 0.39 7.64 -9.97
C VAL A 72 1.69 8.39 -10.14
N LYS A 73 2.14 8.49 -11.36
CA LYS A 73 3.41 9.14 -11.63
C LYS A 73 3.27 10.64 -11.52
N ASP A 74 4.17 11.25 -10.78
CA ASP A 74 4.21 12.70 -10.68
C ASP A 74 4.91 13.25 -11.92
N ILE A 75 4.28 14.25 -12.51
CA ILE A 75 4.81 14.85 -13.71
C ILE A 75 5.20 16.30 -13.46
#